data_f9d455288ef19681262d04597b0eb625
#
_entry.id   f9d455288ef19681262d04597b0eb625
#
_cell.length_a   1.000
_cell.length_b   1.000
_cell.length_c   1.000
_cell.angle_alpha   90.00
_cell.angle_beta   90.00
_cell.angle_gamma   90.00
#
_symmetry.space_group_name_H-M   'P 1'
#
loop_
_entity.id
_entity.type
_entity.pdbx_description
1 polymer ?
#
loop_
_entity_poly.entity_id
_entity_poly.type
_entity_poly.pdbx_seq_one_letter_code
_entity_poly.pdbx_strand_id
1 'polypeptide(L)'
;MGAITSCHKFGFRKKEISYSAVYHHFFKWSHDNSLKNLWKNSILTIRDDLNFSELNLDGSHTLAKKGGESVAYQGRKKGKTCNILPITDAHGFIIASTGIIAGNHNDAYHLKPHLQTAFKEMKRMGLPIAGAYFNADMAFDTRDARKTCFNHGLIPNMTENKRNRKSTKRGRKRLFNDEVYKRRFCAERTFAWIDKYKRLLIRFERYDACFLGAHFIAFSMINLRHILNDKFK
;
A
#
# COMPACT_ATOMS: atom_id res chain seq x y z
N MET A 1 21.70 -2.92 -26.32
CA MET A 1 21.28 -4.10 -25.53
C MET A 1 22.34 -4.37 -24.47
N GLY A 2 22.08 -3.98 -23.23
CA GLY A 2 23.04 -4.14 -22.14
C GLY A 2 22.85 -5.47 -21.41
N ALA A 3 23.91 -6.23 -21.26
CA ALA A 3 23.97 -7.37 -20.34
C ALA A 3 24.36 -6.86 -18.96
N ILE A 4 23.72 -7.39 -17.92
CA ILE A 4 24.17 -7.15 -16.54
C ILE A 4 25.47 -7.95 -16.38
N THR A 5 26.58 -7.24 -16.16
CA THR A 5 27.88 -7.85 -15.92
C THR A 5 28.25 -7.62 -14.47
N SER A 6 28.46 -8.66 -13.69
CA SER A 6 29.11 -8.54 -12.38
C SER A 6 30.62 -8.46 -12.57
N CYS A 7 31.26 -7.54 -11.89
CA CYS A 7 32.70 -7.35 -11.93
C CYS A 7 33.31 -8.04 -10.70
N HIS A 8 33.85 -9.27 -10.86
CA HIS A 8 34.65 -9.89 -9.82
C HIS A 8 36.06 -9.34 -9.80
N LYS A 9 36.67 -9.22 -8.63
CA LYS A 9 38.03 -8.71 -8.36
C LYS A 9 39.15 -9.36 -9.14
N PHE A 10 38.87 -10.35 -9.99
CA PHE A 10 39.85 -11.12 -10.76
C PHE A 10 39.64 -11.08 -12.29
N GLY A 11 39.07 -10.02 -12.82
CA GLY A 11 39.17 -9.78 -14.28
C GLY A 11 38.29 -10.64 -15.21
N PHE A 12 37.52 -11.59 -14.71
CA PHE A 12 36.63 -12.39 -15.55
C PHE A 12 35.22 -11.78 -15.59
N ARG A 13 34.79 -11.26 -16.76
CA ARG A 13 33.43 -10.87 -17.03
C ARG A 13 32.59 -12.10 -17.35
N LYS A 14 31.88 -12.64 -16.39
CA LYS A 14 30.89 -13.68 -16.64
C LYS A 14 29.55 -13.03 -16.99
N LYS A 15 29.01 -13.35 -18.15
CA LYS A 15 27.66 -12.93 -18.56
C LYS A 15 26.66 -13.80 -17.79
N GLU A 16 26.10 -13.26 -16.69
CA GLU A 16 25.22 -14.05 -15.82
C GLU A 16 23.82 -14.18 -16.40
N ILE A 17 23.12 -13.06 -16.63
CA ILE A 17 21.73 -13.07 -17.13
C ILE A 17 21.50 -11.87 -18.05
N SER A 18 20.73 -12.06 -19.14
CA SER A 18 20.34 -10.96 -20.01
C SER A 18 19.23 -10.12 -19.38
N TYR A 19 19.20 -8.81 -19.69
CA TYR A 19 18.11 -7.92 -19.26
C TYR A 19 16.73 -8.45 -19.67
N SER A 20 16.60 -8.98 -20.88
CA SER A 20 15.36 -9.54 -21.39
C SER A 20 14.86 -10.72 -20.56
N ALA A 21 15.78 -11.61 -20.13
CA ALA A 21 15.43 -12.74 -19.27
C ALA A 21 14.94 -12.27 -17.90
N VAL A 22 15.64 -11.29 -17.26
CA VAL A 22 15.21 -10.70 -15.99
C VAL A 22 13.84 -10.08 -16.12
N TYR A 23 13.59 -9.29 -17.17
CA TYR A 23 12.30 -8.66 -17.40
C TYR A 23 11.19 -9.69 -17.65
N HIS A 24 11.47 -10.77 -18.41
CA HIS A 24 10.52 -11.84 -18.66
C HIS A 24 10.06 -12.51 -17.36
N HIS A 25 10.97 -12.84 -16.46
CA HIS A 25 10.64 -13.41 -15.16
C HIS A 25 9.87 -12.43 -14.28
N PHE A 26 10.29 -11.16 -14.22
CA PHE A 26 9.55 -10.12 -13.50
C PHE A 26 8.11 -9.98 -14.02
N PHE A 27 7.93 -9.94 -15.35
CA PHE A 27 6.61 -9.88 -15.98
C PHE A 27 5.75 -11.09 -15.59
N LYS A 28 6.28 -12.31 -15.73
CA LYS A 28 5.60 -13.54 -15.34
C LYS A 28 5.17 -13.50 -13.86
N TRP A 29 6.09 -13.24 -12.95
CA TRP A 29 5.84 -13.23 -11.51
C TRP A 29 4.89 -12.11 -11.07
N SER A 30 4.82 -11.03 -11.83
CA SER A 30 3.83 -9.96 -11.60
C SER A 30 2.41 -10.40 -11.95
N HIS A 31 2.24 -11.24 -12.98
CA HIS A 31 0.93 -11.68 -13.47
C HIS A 31 0.42 -12.97 -12.81
N ASP A 32 1.31 -13.85 -12.36
CA ASP A 32 0.94 -15.14 -11.73
C ASP A 32 0.77 -15.06 -10.21
N ASN A 33 0.79 -13.86 -9.63
CA ASN A 33 0.75 -13.56 -8.19
C ASN A 33 1.98 -14.02 -7.38
N SER A 34 3.06 -14.49 -8.00
CA SER A 34 4.28 -14.90 -7.27
C SER A 34 4.82 -13.76 -6.39
N LEU A 35 4.89 -12.51 -6.91
CA LEU A 35 5.35 -11.35 -6.15
C LEU A 35 4.37 -10.95 -5.04
N LYS A 36 3.07 -11.09 -5.27
CA LYS A 36 2.05 -10.89 -4.22
C LYS A 36 2.21 -11.92 -3.09
N ASN A 37 2.46 -13.16 -3.43
CA ASN A 37 2.68 -14.23 -2.47
C ASN A 37 4.00 -14.04 -1.69
N LEU A 38 5.07 -13.59 -2.36
CA LEU A 38 6.32 -13.20 -1.69
C LEU A 38 6.05 -12.15 -0.61
N TRP A 39 5.31 -11.09 -0.93
CA TRP A 39 4.95 -10.08 0.04
C TRP A 39 4.08 -10.64 1.18
N LYS A 40 3.07 -11.46 0.90
CA LYS A 40 2.25 -12.11 1.94
C LYS A 40 3.12 -12.98 2.87
N ASN A 41 4.05 -13.73 2.33
CA ASN A 41 4.97 -14.54 3.13
C ASN A 41 5.86 -13.65 4.00
N SER A 42 6.34 -12.50 3.50
CA SER A 42 7.10 -11.55 4.33
C SER A 42 6.30 -11.05 5.52
N ILE A 43 4.99 -10.80 5.37
CA ILE A 43 4.09 -10.42 6.48
C ILE A 43 3.98 -11.56 7.49
N LEU A 44 3.82 -12.79 7.03
CA LEU A 44 3.72 -13.95 7.93
C LEU A 44 5.04 -14.21 8.69
N THR A 45 6.17 -13.94 8.06
CA THR A 45 7.50 -14.07 8.70
C THR A 45 7.68 -13.09 9.87
N ILE A 46 7.09 -11.88 9.77
CA ILE A 46 7.19 -10.85 10.81
C ILE A 46 5.96 -10.78 11.72
N ARG A 47 5.11 -11.78 11.68
CA ARG A 47 3.79 -11.75 12.33
C ARG A 47 3.84 -11.37 13.81
N ASP A 48 4.84 -11.86 14.52
CA ASP A 48 4.99 -11.63 15.97
C ASP A 48 5.48 -10.20 16.28
N ASP A 49 6.05 -9.50 15.30
CA ASP A 49 6.49 -8.10 15.42
C ASP A 49 5.38 -7.10 15.04
N LEU A 50 4.24 -7.58 14.50
CA LEU A 50 3.13 -6.74 14.08
C LEU A 50 2.28 -6.28 15.27
N ASN A 51 1.84 -5.02 15.20
CA ASN A 51 0.95 -4.43 16.20
C ASN A 51 -0.41 -4.08 15.59
N PHE A 52 -1.42 -4.90 15.88
CA PHE A 52 -2.78 -4.75 15.38
C PHE A 52 -3.68 -3.88 16.26
N SER A 53 -3.15 -3.08 17.20
CA SER A 53 -3.95 -2.13 17.97
C SER A 53 -4.63 -1.09 17.07
N GLU A 54 -3.97 -0.75 15.97
CA GLU A 54 -4.49 0.16 14.95
C GLU A 54 -3.98 -0.19 13.55
N LEU A 55 -4.83 0.11 12.56
CA LEU A 55 -4.54 0.00 11.14
C LEU A 55 -4.66 1.38 10.52
N ASN A 56 -3.71 1.77 9.67
CA ASN A 56 -3.67 3.10 9.10
C ASN A 56 -3.76 3.01 7.57
N LEU A 57 -4.79 3.63 6.99
CA LEU A 57 -5.01 3.75 5.55
C LEU A 57 -4.60 5.15 5.10
N ASP A 58 -3.82 5.21 4.05
CA ASP A 58 -3.55 6.47 3.33
C ASP A 58 -3.34 6.20 1.84
N GLY A 59 -3.37 7.24 1.01
CA GLY A 59 -3.25 7.15 -0.43
C GLY A 59 -1.98 7.82 -0.95
N SER A 60 -1.37 7.20 -1.98
CA SER A 60 -0.23 7.79 -2.67
C SER A 60 -0.45 7.84 -4.17
N HIS A 61 -0.50 9.07 -4.71
CA HIS A 61 -0.57 9.31 -6.14
C HIS A 61 0.81 9.33 -6.77
N THR A 62 1.07 8.40 -7.66
CA THR A 62 2.30 8.30 -8.44
C THR A 62 2.12 8.89 -9.83
N LEU A 63 3.03 9.77 -10.25
CA LEU A 63 3.05 10.30 -11.62
C LEU A 63 3.43 9.21 -12.62
N ALA A 64 2.70 9.15 -13.75
CA ALA A 64 2.97 8.21 -14.84
C ALA A 64 3.51 8.94 -16.08
N LYS A 65 4.74 8.65 -16.49
CA LYS A 65 5.40 9.34 -17.61
C LYS A 65 4.90 8.90 -18.97
N LYS A 66 4.55 7.61 -19.13
CA LYS A 66 4.21 7.03 -20.44
C LYS A 66 2.75 6.62 -20.58
N GLY A 67 1.89 6.94 -19.60
CA GLY A 67 0.54 6.37 -19.54
C GLY A 67 0.57 4.91 -19.10
N GLY A 68 -0.49 4.16 -19.38
CA GLY A 68 -0.65 2.75 -19.00
C GLY A 68 -2.08 2.47 -18.55
N GLU A 69 -2.31 1.23 -18.11
CA GLU A 69 -3.57 0.84 -17.48
C GLU A 69 -3.78 1.68 -16.22
N SER A 70 -5.03 1.93 -15.85
CA SER A 70 -5.41 2.71 -14.64
C SER A 70 -4.61 4.01 -14.44
N VAL A 71 -4.23 4.68 -15.55
CA VAL A 71 -3.56 5.97 -15.54
C VAL A 71 -4.48 7.03 -16.12
N ALA A 72 -4.74 8.10 -15.35
CA ALA A 72 -5.60 9.20 -15.79
C ALA A 72 -5.09 10.56 -15.27
N TYR A 73 -5.57 11.65 -15.88
CA TYR A 73 -5.16 13.01 -15.53
C TYR A 73 -5.72 13.42 -14.17
N GLN A 74 -4.83 13.89 -13.30
CA GLN A 74 -5.13 14.40 -11.96
C GLN A 74 -4.89 15.93 -11.94
N GLY A 75 -5.97 16.71 -11.83
CA GLY A 75 -5.90 18.19 -11.90
C GLY A 75 -5.02 18.81 -10.82
N ARG A 76 -5.07 18.32 -9.58
CA ARG A 76 -4.24 18.82 -8.47
C ARG A 76 -2.74 18.61 -8.72
N LYS A 77 -2.37 17.48 -9.31
CA LYS A 77 -0.97 17.14 -9.65
C LYS A 77 -0.55 17.64 -11.02
N LYS A 78 -1.49 18.21 -11.79
CA LYS A 78 -1.27 18.68 -13.17
C LYS A 78 -0.57 17.65 -14.06
N GLY A 79 -0.93 16.37 -13.91
CA GLY A 79 -0.28 15.29 -14.63
C GLY A 79 -1.10 13.99 -14.62
N LYS A 80 -0.68 13.03 -15.45
CA LYS A 80 -1.25 11.69 -15.44
C LYS A 80 -0.72 10.93 -14.22
N THR A 81 -1.63 10.36 -13.42
CA THR A 81 -1.28 9.62 -12.20
C THR A 81 -2.08 8.34 -12.07
N CYS A 82 -1.63 7.47 -11.20
CA CYS A 82 -2.41 6.41 -10.58
C CYS A 82 -2.24 6.49 -9.06
N ASN A 83 -3.15 5.88 -8.32
CA ASN A 83 -3.15 5.86 -6.87
C ASN A 83 -3.14 4.42 -6.34
N ILE A 84 -2.53 4.21 -5.19
CA ILE A 84 -2.56 2.96 -4.42
C ILE A 84 -2.82 3.31 -2.96
N LEU A 85 -3.60 2.47 -2.28
CA LEU A 85 -3.95 2.66 -0.87
C LEU A 85 -3.34 1.52 -0.04
N PRO A 86 -2.11 1.65 0.46
CA PRO A 86 -1.55 0.72 1.43
C PRO A 86 -2.23 0.86 2.79
N ILE A 87 -2.32 -0.25 3.51
CA ILE A 87 -2.76 -0.32 4.91
C ILE A 87 -1.58 -0.79 5.73
N THR A 88 -1.23 -0.01 6.75
CA THR A 88 -0.16 -0.35 7.67
C THR A 88 -0.71 -0.72 9.04
N ASP A 89 0.07 -1.46 9.82
CA ASP A 89 -0.14 -1.66 11.25
C ASP A 89 0.30 -0.43 12.07
N ALA A 90 0.26 -0.50 13.40
CA ALA A 90 0.68 0.57 14.29
C ALA A 90 2.18 0.93 14.20
N HIS A 91 3.02 0.00 13.76
CA HIS A 91 4.46 0.20 13.59
C HIS A 91 4.85 0.70 12.19
N GLY A 92 3.91 0.70 11.24
CA GLY A 92 4.12 1.13 9.85
C GLY A 92 4.51 0.00 8.90
N PHE A 93 4.40 -1.26 9.30
CA PHE A 93 4.53 -2.40 8.40
C PHE A 93 3.35 -2.45 7.42
N ILE A 94 3.63 -2.72 6.15
CA ILE A 94 2.60 -2.74 5.11
C ILE A 94 1.98 -4.14 5.07
N ILE A 95 0.74 -4.25 5.55
CA ILE A 95 0.04 -5.52 5.74
C ILE A 95 -1.10 -5.78 4.76
N ALA A 96 -1.58 -4.74 4.10
CA ALA A 96 -2.53 -4.85 2.99
C ALA A 96 -2.36 -3.70 2.00
N SER A 97 -2.92 -3.83 0.81
CA SER A 97 -2.94 -2.79 -0.20
C SER A 97 -4.12 -3.00 -1.15
N THR A 98 -4.63 -1.92 -1.71
CA THR A 98 -5.62 -1.99 -2.79
C THR A 98 -4.96 -2.32 -4.11
N GLY A 99 -5.78 -2.59 -5.14
CA GLY A 99 -5.33 -2.50 -6.53
C GLY A 99 -5.03 -1.05 -6.94
N ILE A 100 -4.56 -0.86 -8.16
CA ILE A 100 -4.31 0.47 -8.71
C ILE A 100 -5.63 1.17 -9.00
N ILE A 101 -5.71 2.44 -8.63
CA ILE A 101 -6.85 3.33 -8.86
C ILE A 101 -6.40 4.42 -9.84
N ALA A 102 -7.19 4.68 -10.88
CA ALA A 102 -6.87 5.70 -11.87
C ALA A 102 -6.88 7.10 -11.22
N GLY A 103 -5.93 7.94 -11.63
CA GLY A 103 -5.65 9.23 -10.98
C GLY A 103 -6.75 10.28 -11.06
N ASN A 104 -7.72 10.13 -11.96
CA ASN A 104 -8.88 11.02 -12.07
C ASN A 104 -9.96 10.76 -10.99
N HIS A 105 -9.83 9.68 -10.25
CA HIS A 105 -10.74 9.36 -9.15
C HIS A 105 -10.24 9.96 -7.83
N ASN A 106 -11.19 10.21 -6.92
CA ASN A 106 -10.86 10.57 -5.54
C ASN A 106 -10.46 9.31 -4.73
N ASP A 107 -9.83 9.53 -3.57
CA ASP A 107 -9.32 8.43 -2.74
C ASP A 107 -10.43 7.49 -2.20
N ALA A 108 -11.68 7.96 -2.12
CA ALA A 108 -12.83 7.15 -1.71
C ALA A 108 -13.51 6.39 -2.87
N TYR A 109 -12.96 6.48 -4.09
CA TYR A 109 -13.52 5.77 -5.24
C TYR A 109 -13.45 4.26 -5.05
N HIS A 110 -14.60 3.59 -5.18
CA HIS A 110 -14.74 2.15 -4.93
C HIS A 110 -14.12 1.66 -3.61
N LEU A 111 -14.04 2.53 -2.59
CA LEU A 111 -13.38 2.23 -1.32
C LEU A 111 -13.97 0.99 -0.62
N LYS A 112 -15.30 0.81 -0.67
CA LYS A 112 -15.97 -0.34 -0.05
C LYS A 112 -15.44 -1.69 -0.56
N PRO A 113 -15.46 -2.02 -1.87
CA PRO A 113 -14.91 -3.28 -2.36
C PRO A 113 -13.40 -3.41 -2.10
N HIS A 114 -12.64 -2.33 -2.16
CA HIS A 114 -11.21 -2.34 -1.82
C HIS A 114 -10.98 -2.75 -0.37
N LEU A 115 -11.67 -2.12 0.59
CA LEU A 115 -11.57 -2.48 2.01
C LEU A 115 -12.05 -3.90 2.29
N GLN A 116 -13.17 -4.32 1.67
CA GLN A 116 -13.67 -5.69 1.83
C GLN A 116 -12.64 -6.73 1.39
N THR A 117 -11.98 -6.50 0.27
CA THR A 117 -10.93 -7.38 -0.25
C THR A 117 -9.72 -7.40 0.68
N ALA A 118 -9.24 -6.24 1.10
CA ALA A 118 -8.09 -6.11 2.00
C ALA A 118 -8.35 -6.80 3.34
N PHE A 119 -9.51 -6.55 3.98
CA PHE A 119 -9.85 -7.16 5.27
C PHE A 119 -10.07 -8.69 5.17
N LYS A 120 -10.66 -9.17 4.06
CA LYS A 120 -10.78 -10.62 3.80
C LYS A 120 -9.40 -11.27 3.63
N GLU A 121 -8.49 -10.63 2.90
CA GLU A 121 -7.13 -11.15 2.73
C GLU A 121 -6.36 -11.18 4.05
N MET A 122 -6.43 -10.13 4.87
CA MET A 122 -5.81 -10.13 6.21
C MET A 122 -6.36 -11.25 7.10
N LYS A 123 -7.69 -11.46 7.11
CA LYS A 123 -8.31 -12.56 7.84
C LYS A 123 -7.89 -13.94 7.34
N ARG A 124 -7.75 -14.13 6.00
CA ARG A 124 -7.25 -15.38 5.41
C ARG A 124 -5.80 -15.67 5.80
N MET A 125 -4.98 -14.64 6.00
CA MET A 125 -3.62 -14.77 6.55
C MET A 125 -3.60 -15.01 8.07
N GLY A 126 -4.76 -15.07 8.73
CA GLY A 126 -4.87 -15.26 10.17
C GLY A 126 -4.42 -14.04 11.00
N LEU A 127 -4.44 -12.83 10.42
CA LEU A 127 -4.08 -11.62 11.15
C LEU A 127 -5.22 -11.19 12.08
N PRO A 128 -4.95 -10.93 13.39
CA PRO A 128 -5.96 -10.66 14.41
C PRO A 128 -6.41 -9.17 14.37
N ILE A 129 -7.11 -8.79 13.31
CA ILE A 129 -7.54 -7.39 13.09
C ILE A 129 -8.80 -6.99 13.85
N ALA A 130 -9.50 -7.94 14.50
CA ALA A 130 -10.73 -7.65 15.26
C ALA A 130 -10.42 -6.76 16.46
N GLY A 131 -11.23 -5.71 16.67
CA GLY A 131 -11.02 -4.73 17.74
C GLY A 131 -10.01 -3.62 17.41
N ALA A 132 -9.25 -3.73 16.32
CA ALA A 132 -8.31 -2.70 15.91
C ALA A 132 -9.01 -1.39 15.51
N TYR A 133 -8.41 -0.26 15.85
CA TYR A 133 -8.81 1.02 15.29
C TYR A 133 -8.41 1.11 13.81
N PHE A 134 -9.32 1.54 12.96
CA PHE A 134 -9.04 1.77 11.55
C PHE A 134 -8.98 3.28 11.28
N ASN A 135 -7.76 3.81 11.24
CA ASN A 135 -7.48 5.22 11.00
C ASN A 135 -7.43 5.50 9.50
N ALA A 136 -8.10 6.56 9.07
CA ALA A 136 -7.99 7.09 7.71
C ALA A 136 -8.32 8.59 7.70
N ASP A 137 -7.84 9.31 6.69
CA ASP A 137 -8.14 10.73 6.53
C ASP A 137 -9.64 10.96 6.28
N MET A 138 -10.10 12.20 6.50
CA MET A 138 -11.50 12.58 6.29
C MET A 138 -11.98 12.37 4.85
N ALA A 139 -11.08 12.30 3.87
CA ALA A 139 -11.42 11.96 2.49
C ALA A 139 -12.05 10.57 2.37
N PHE A 140 -11.68 9.64 3.26
CA PHE A 140 -12.20 8.27 3.32
C PHE A 140 -13.47 8.13 4.17
N ASP A 141 -13.94 9.20 4.87
CA ASP A 141 -15.11 9.15 5.75
C ASP A 141 -16.42 9.01 4.97
N THR A 142 -16.72 7.81 4.56
CA THR A 142 -17.99 7.44 3.92
C THR A 142 -18.79 6.50 4.81
N ARG A 143 -20.14 6.51 4.64
CA ARG A 143 -21.02 5.57 5.36
C ARG A 143 -20.63 4.12 5.10
N ASP A 144 -20.30 3.81 3.85
CA ASP A 144 -19.94 2.44 3.42
C ASP A 144 -18.59 1.99 3.97
N ALA A 145 -17.59 2.88 4.04
CA ALA A 145 -16.31 2.58 4.66
C ALA A 145 -16.48 2.23 6.15
N ARG A 146 -17.20 3.06 6.90
CA ARG A 146 -17.50 2.79 8.33
C ARG A 146 -18.27 1.48 8.52
N LYS A 147 -19.31 1.24 7.70
CA LYS A 147 -20.06 -0.02 7.75
C LYS A 147 -19.16 -1.22 7.45
N THR A 148 -18.26 -1.08 6.49
CA THR A 148 -17.31 -2.15 6.15
C THR A 148 -16.35 -2.43 7.31
N CYS A 149 -15.83 -1.42 7.99
CA CYS A 149 -15.02 -1.59 9.20
C CYS A 149 -15.79 -2.39 10.28
N PHE A 150 -17.00 -1.95 10.64
CA PHE A 150 -17.82 -2.65 11.65
C PHE A 150 -18.13 -4.10 11.25
N ASN A 151 -18.46 -4.36 10.00
CA ASN A 151 -18.74 -5.72 9.51
C ASN A 151 -17.52 -6.66 9.60
N HIS A 152 -16.32 -6.10 9.68
CA HIS A 152 -15.09 -6.86 9.84
C HIS A 152 -14.53 -6.85 11.27
N GLY A 153 -15.25 -6.22 12.23
CA GLY A 153 -14.88 -6.14 13.63
C GLY A 153 -13.88 -5.03 13.94
N LEU A 154 -13.69 -4.07 13.03
CA LEU A 154 -12.82 -2.92 13.21
C LEU A 154 -13.56 -1.70 13.76
N ILE A 155 -12.88 -0.84 14.49
CA ILE A 155 -13.39 0.43 15.03
C ILE A 155 -12.99 1.55 14.08
N PRO A 156 -13.92 2.13 13.26
CA PRO A 156 -13.56 3.18 12.32
C PRO A 156 -13.21 4.47 13.07
N ASN A 157 -11.96 4.91 12.96
CA ASN A 157 -11.41 6.11 13.58
C ASN A 157 -10.99 7.13 12.50
N MET A 158 -11.99 7.78 11.92
CA MET A 158 -11.81 8.74 10.83
C MET A 158 -12.38 10.09 11.26
N THR A 159 -11.69 11.18 10.96
CA THR A 159 -12.23 12.53 11.16
C THR A 159 -13.48 12.73 10.30
N GLU A 160 -14.48 13.42 10.85
CA GLU A 160 -15.73 13.59 10.15
C GLU A 160 -15.59 14.56 8.97
N ASN A 161 -15.97 14.10 7.76
CA ASN A 161 -16.01 14.96 6.58
C ASN A 161 -17.20 15.94 6.69
N LYS A 162 -16.89 17.21 6.93
CA LYS A 162 -17.88 18.30 7.04
C LYS A 162 -18.18 18.98 5.70
N ARG A 163 -17.51 18.59 4.61
CA ARG A 163 -17.72 19.18 3.28
C ARG A 163 -19.19 18.96 2.87
N ASN A 164 -19.81 20.00 2.31
CA ASN A 164 -21.22 20.00 1.87
C ASN A 164 -22.27 19.87 2.97
N ARG A 165 -21.89 19.98 4.25
CA ARG A 165 -22.87 19.94 5.34
C ARG A 165 -23.42 21.34 5.61
N LYS A 166 -24.75 21.52 5.43
CA LYS A 166 -25.47 22.78 5.70
C LYS A 166 -26.00 22.89 7.13
N SER A 167 -26.12 21.78 7.85
CA SER A 167 -26.67 21.72 9.22
C SER A 167 -25.91 20.73 10.09
N THR A 168 -26.03 20.88 11.41
CA THR A 168 -25.48 19.90 12.37
C THR A 168 -26.16 18.55 12.20
N LYS A 169 -25.38 17.49 12.27
CA LYS A 169 -25.92 16.13 12.18
C LYS A 169 -26.74 15.80 13.42
N ARG A 170 -27.95 15.33 13.23
CA ARG A 170 -28.81 14.80 14.31
C ARG A 170 -28.31 13.39 14.70
N GLY A 171 -28.46 13.03 15.97
CA GLY A 171 -28.16 11.70 16.51
C GLY A 171 -26.81 11.63 17.25
N ARG A 172 -26.46 10.43 17.66
CA ARG A 172 -25.23 10.17 18.45
C ARG A 172 -23.99 10.61 17.70
N LYS A 173 -23.09 11.31 18.40
CA LYS A 173 -21.75 11.66 17.86
C LYS A 173 -21.00 10.38 17.48
N ARG A 174 -20.26 10.44 16.39
CA ARG A 174 -19.39 9.32 15.97
C ARG A 174 -18.27 9.14 16.99
N LEU A 175 -17.95 7.90 17.28
CA LEU A 175 -16.77 7.58 18.08
C LEU A 175 -15.53 8.04 17.31
N PHE A 176 -14.67 8.79 17.98
CA PHE A 176 -13.39 9.24 17.47
C PHE A 176 -12.41 9.31 18.64
N ASN A 177 -11.26 8.65 18.48
CA ASN A 177 -10.17 8.67 19.44
C ASN A 177 -9.02 9.49 18.84
N ASP A 178 -8.83 10.72 19.34
CA ASP A 178 -7.84 11.66 18.84
C ASP A 178 -6.40 11.18 19.12
N GLU A 179 -6.15 10.53 20.26
CA GLU A 179 -4.83 10.01 20.61
C GLU A 179 -4.37 8.91 19.67
N VAL A 180 -5.27 7.97 19.34
CA VAL A 180 -5.00 6.92 18.36
C VAL A 180 -4.82 7.54 16.97
N TYR A 181 -5.67 8.51 16.61
CA TYR A 181 -5.60 9.16 15.31
C TYR A 181 -4.28 9.89 15.08
N LYS A 182 -3.73 10.55 16.10
CA LYS A 182 -2.43 11.24 16.03
C LYS A 182 -1.28 10.30 15.68
N ARG A 183 -1.36 9.03 16.08
CA ARG A 183 -0.33 8.02 15.74
C ARG A 183 -0.34 7.61 14.26
N ARG A 184 -1.36 8.00 13.50
CA ARG A 184 -1.46 7.75 12.04
C ARG A 184 -0.24 8.26 11.25
N PHE A 185 0.55 9.19 11.80
CA PHE A 185 1.78 9.66 11.15
C PHE A 185 2.80 8.53 10.88
N CYS A 186 2.64 7.34 11.47
CA CYS A 186 3.43 6.18 11.11
C CYS A 186 3.25 5.79 9.63
N ALA A 187 2.05 6.01 9.06
CA ALA A 187 1.81 5.80 7.64
C ALA A 187 2.65 6.77 6.78
N GLU A 188 2.79 8.03 7.17
CA GLU A 188 3.63 9.02 6.46
C GLU A 188 5.10 8.57 6.41
N ARG A 189 5.60 8.01 7.52
CA ARG A 189 6.94 7.40 7.58
C ARG A 189 7.07 6.22 6.61
N THR A 190 6.02 5.40 6.49
CA THR A 190 6.00 4.28 5.55
C THR A 190 6.06 4.78 4.10
N PHE A 191 5.35 5.86 3.76
CA PHE A 191 5.47 6.48 2.43
C PHE A 191 6.88 7.01 2.18
N ALA A 192 7.51 7.65 3.17
CA ALA A 192 8.91 8.08 3.05
C ALA A 192 9.87 6.90 2.79
N TRP A 193 9.54 5.69 3.25
CA TRP A 193 10.31 4.49 2.90
C TRP A 193 10.01 3.99 1.48
N ILE A 194 8.74 4.00 1.06
CA ILE A 194 8.33 3.65 -0.31
C ILE A 194 9.01 4.59 -1.31
N ASP A 195 9.08 5.87 -1.00
CA ASP A 195 9.67 6.90 -1.86
C ASP A 195 11.19 6.75 -2.07
N LYS A 196 11.88 5.95 -1.24
CA LYS A 196 13.29 5.58 -1.49
C LYS A 196 13.45 4.66 -2.72
N TYR A 197 12.39 4.00 -3.14
CA TYR A 197 12.39 3.16 -4.33
C TYR A 197 12.04 4.00 -5.56
N LYS A 198 13.06 4.52 -6.26
CA LYS A 198 12.91 5.44 -7.41
C LYS A 198 11.90 4.95 -8.46
N ARG A 199 11.76 3.63 -8.63
CA ARG A 199 10.81 3.02 -9.54
C ARG A 199 9.35 3.25 -9.14
N LEU A 200 9.08 3.52 -7.86
CA LEU A 200 7.75 3.77 -7.34
C LEU A 200 7.38 5.26 -7.30
N LEU A 201 8.37 6.16 -7.35
CA LEU A 201 8.15 7.61 -7.41
C LEU A 201 7.53 8.05 -8.74
N ILE A 202 7.94 7.40 -9.85
CA ILE A 202 7.45 7.68 -11.18
C ILE A 202 7.18 6.36 -11.87
N ARG A 203 5.93 6.16 -12.31
CA ARG A 203 5.51 4.95 -13.02
C ARG A 203 5.93 5.01 -14.48
N PHE A 204 6.66 3.98 -14.91
CA PHE A 204 7.00 3.72 -16.31
C PHE A 204 6.30 2.45 -16.85
N GLU A 205 5.79 1.62 -15.96
CA GLU A 205 5.10 0.37 -16.29
C GLU A 205 3.77 0.64 -16.99
N ARG A 206 3.57 -0.05 -18.12
CA ARG A 206 2.32 0.00 -18.87
C ARG A 206 1.22 -0.81 -18.17
N TYR A 207 1.59 -1.96 -17.60
CA TYR A 207 0.67 -2.89 -16.97
C TYR A 207 0.56 -2.65 -15.46
N ASP A 208 -0.67 -2.66 -14.94
CA ASP A 208 -0.92 -2.54 -13.49
C ASP A 208 -0.27 -3.67 -12.70
N ALA A 209 -0.31 -4.89 -13.24
CA ALA A 209 0.34 -6.04 -12.62
C ALA A 209 1.84 -5.83 -12.39
N CYS A 210 2.56 -5.27 -13.37
CA CYS A 210 3.99 -4.97 -13.23
C CYS A 210 4.25 -3.86 -12.21
N PHE A 211 3.42 -2.82 -12.18
CA PHE A 211 3.57 -1.74 -11.22
C PHE A 211 3.27 -2.22 -9.79
N LEU A 212 2.21 -3.03 -9.59
CA LEU A 212 1.93 -3.71 -8.32
C LEU A 212 3.05 -4.67 -7.93
N GLY A 213 3.59 -5.44 -8.88
CA GLY A 213 4.71 -6.34 -8.65
C GLY A 213 5.92 -5.61 -8.07
N ALA A 214 6.26 -4.42 -8.60
CA ALA A 214 7.31 -3.57 -8.04
C ALA A 214 6.99 -3.10 -6.61
N HIS A 215 5.73 -2.75 -6.32
CA HIS A 215 5.29 -2.42 -4.96
C HIS A 215 5.43 -3.62 -4.01
N PHE A 216 5.01 -4.82 -4.42
CA PHE A 216 5.11 -6.01 -3.56
C PHE A 216 6.56 -6.36 -3.20
N ILE A 217 7.51 -6.19 -4.13
CA ILE A 217 8.93 -6.31 -3.81
C ILE A 217 9.35 -5.27 -2.79
N ALA A 218 9.03 -3.99 -3.02
CA ALA A 218 9.40 -2.91 -2.10
C ALA A 218 8.76 -3.10 -0.71
N PHE A 219 7.49 -3.48 -0.65
CA PHE A 219 6.78 -3.77 0.61
C PHE A 219 7.44 -4.92 1.38
N SER A 220 7.84 -6.00 0.67
CA SER A 220 8.58 -7.10 1.28
C SER A 220 9.91 -6.63 1.85
N MET A 221 10.66 -5.82 1.11
CA MET A 221 11.94 -5.29 1.56
C MET A 221 11.80 -4.33 2.75
N ILE A 222 10.75 -3.48 2.76
CA ILE A 222 10.45 -2.58 3.88
C ILE A 222 10.13 -3.40 5.12
N ASN A 223 9.24 -4.38 5.01
CA ASN A 223 8.82 -5.23 6.13
C ASN A 223 10.01 -6.01 6.71
N LEU A 224 10.83 -6.64 5.87
CA LEU A 224 11.97 -7.45 6.31
C LEU A 224 13.13 -6.62 6.87
N ARG A 225 13.32 -5.38 6.40
CA ARG A 225 14.40 -4.51 6.85
C ARG A 225 14.34 -4.22 8.35
N HIS A 226 13.15 -4.09 8.93
CA HIS A 226 12.99 -3.82 10.35
C HIS A 226 13.56 -4.95 11.19
N ILE A 227 13.31 -6.20 10.80
CA ILE A 227 13.84 -7.37 11.50
C ILE A 227 15.36 -7.47 11.37
N LEU A 228 15.89 -7.19 10.17
CA LEU A 228 17.33 -7.26 9.93
C LEU A 228 18.07 -6.22 10.77
N ASN A 229 17.54 -5.00 10.90
CA ASN A 229 18.16 -3.94 11.69
C ASN A 229 18.19 -4.25 13.20
N ASP A 230 17.19 -4.97 13.74
CA ASP A 230 17.13 -5.33 15.16
C ASP A 230 17.99 -6.55 15.50
N LYS A 231 18.28 -7.42 14.53
CA LYS A 231 19.18 -8.60 14.71
C LYS A 231 20.67 -8.27 14.59
N PHE A 232 21.01 -7.09 14.07
CA PHE A 232 22.41 -6.64 13.89
C PHE A 232 22.79 -5.47 14.81
N LYS A 233 21.96 -5.13 15.80
CA LYS A 233 22.31 -4.29 16.96
C LYS A 233 22.65 -5.18 18.14
#